data_17fc1128cc246fd0e7c0e20a3264a529
#
_entry.id   17fc1128cc246fd0e7c0e20a3264a529
#
_cell.length_a   1.000
_cell.length_b   1.000
_cell.length_c   1.000
_cell.angle_alpha   90.00
_cell.angle_beta   90.00
_cell.angle_gamma   90.00
#
_symmetry.space_group_name_H-M   'P 1'
#
loop_
_entity.id
_entity.type
_entity.pdbx_description
1 polymer ?
#
loop_
_entity_poly.entity_id
_entity_poly.type
_entity_poly.pdbx_seq_one_letter_code
_entity_poly.pdbx_strand_id
1 'polypeptide(L)'
;MIHSLPARTWLSTKIFFLTQIMTTNRFSRLPAIVLRLRSTIASRCQIYLYLLLALLSGAVLPIQASLNAQLARSLHSVPLAADISYLVGALALIALLFSGQFGEPDWSALSKAPRWSFMGGVLGAGYITSSTYFTALLGPTLTLGFVVCGQAIAGIITDHFGWLGVPQHRLTSHRRFAIGLLLIAVFFLAQ
;
A
#
# COMPACT_ATOMS: atom_id res chain seq x y z
N MET A 1 -12.79 -14.00 41.93
CA MET A 1 -13.60 -14.01 40.68
C MET A 1 -12.89 -13.11 39.69
N ILE A 2 -11.95 -13.67 38.91
CA ILE A 2 -11.15 -12.92 37.93
C ILE A 2 -11.79 -13.23 36.56
N HIS A 3 -12.60 -12.28 36.08
CA HIS A 3 -13.20 -12.36 34.73
C HIS A 3 -12.10 -12.31 33.67
N SER A 4 -12.08 -13.33 32.85
CA SER A 4 -11.28 -13.48 31.62
C SER A 4 -11.54 -12.33 30.64
N LEU A 5 -10.57 -11.44 30.48
CA LEU A 5 -10.57 -10.44 29.40
C LEU A 5 -10.36 -11.13 28.05
N PRO A 6 -11.15 -10.81 27.03
CA PRO A 6 -11.01 -11.42 25.72
C PRO A 6 -9.69 -11.03 25.06
N ALA A 7 -9.09 -11.97 24.34
CA ALA A 7 -7.79 -11.85 23.66
C ALA A 7 -7.65 -10.65 22.70
N ARG A 8 -8.74 -9.96 22.40
CA ARG A 8 -8.84 -8.78 21.51
C ARG A 8 -8.11 -7.53 22.03
N THR A 9 -7.82 -7.44 23.34
CA THR A 9 -7.19 -6.27 23.93
C THR A 9 -5.66 -6.37 24.01
N TRP A 10 -5.08 -7.51 23.67
CA TRP A 10 -3.67 -7.78 23.98
C TRP A 10 -2.69 -6.95 23.14
N LEU A 11 -2.95 -6.76 21.84
CA LEU A 11 -2.07 -5.98 20.96
C LEU A 11 -2.26 -4.48 21.16
N SER A 12 -3.51 -4.02 21.26
CA SER A 12 -3.80 -2.62 21.56
C SER A 12 -3.34 -2.24 22.96
N THR A 13 -3.49 -3.15 23.94
CA THR A 13 -2.99 -2.93 25.30
C THR A 13 -1.47 -2.95 25.36
N LYS A 14 -0.78 -3.81 24.58
CA LYS A 14 0.69 -3.76 24.50
C LYS A 14 1.20 -2.51 23.81
N ILE A 15 0.59 -2.09 22.72
CA ILE A 15 0.96 -0.83 22.05
C ILE A 15 0.64 0.36 22.97
N PHE A 16 -0.52 0.36 23.62
CA PHE A 16 -0.90 1.38 24.59
C PHE A 16 0.02 1.35 25.81
N PHE A 17 0.37 0.15 26.33
CA PHE A 17 1.28 -0.01 27.46
C PHE A 17 2.72 0.38 27.12
N LEU A 18 3.19 0.08 25.91
CA LEU A 18 4.49 0.56 25.42
C LEU A 18 4.50 2.07 25.21
N THR A 19 3.40 2.64 24.71
CA THR A 19 3.23 4.09 24.62
C THR A 19 3.15 4.72 26.01
N GLN A 20 2.46 4.07 26.95
CA GLN A 20 2.32 4.53 28.32
C GLN A 20 3.62 4.39 29.12
N ILE A 21 4.41 3.34 28.95
CA ILE A 21 5.75 3.20 29.53
C ILE A 21 6.70 4.26 28.96
N MET A 22 6.53 4.64 27.71
CA MET A 22 7.27 5.76 27.12
C MET A 22 6.82 7.14 27.63
N THR A 23 5.60 7.27 28.18
CA THR A 23 5.06 8.53 28.70
C THR A 23 5.10 8.64 30.23
N THR A 24 5.33 7.54 30.99
CA THR A 24 5.38 7.60 32.46
C THR A 24 6.66 8.25 32.99
N ASN A 25 6.53 9.47 33.30
CA ASN A 25 6.98 10.28 34.45
C ASN A 25 8.40 10.12 35.05
N ARG A 26 9.36 9.48 34.39
CA ARG A 26 10.78 9.58 34.80
C ARG A 26 11.58 10.63 34.02
N PHE A 27 10.98 11.32 33.05
CA PHE A 27 11.65 12.23 32.12
C PHE A 27 11.21 13.70 32.23
N SER A 28 10.49 14.09 33.27
CA SER A 28 10.08 15.48 33.51
C SER A 28 11.23 16.47 33.78
N ARG A 29 12.47 15.98 33.77
CA ARG A 29 13.67 16.80 33.97
C ARG A 29 14.57 16.92 32.75
N LEU A 30 14.15 16.40 31.59
CA LEU A 30 14.94 16.57 30.36
C LEU A 30 14.67 17.96 29.76
N PRO A 31 15.73 18.68 29.30
CA PRO A 31 15.53 19.97 28.65
C PRO A 31 14.66 19.81 27.41
N ALA A 32 13.82 20.80 27.13
CA ALA A 32 12.85 20.79 26.02
C ALA A 32 13.47 20.46 24.65
N ILE A 33 14.75 20.77 24.49
CA ILE A 33 15.58 20.44 23.32
C ILE A 33 15.72 18.93 23.14
N VAL A 34 15.98 18.18 24.22
CA VAL A 34 16.14 16.70 24.15
C VAL A 34 14.81 16.02 23.82
N LEU A 35 13.69 16.52 24.35
CA LEU A 35 12.36 16.05 24.02
C LEU A 35 12.00 16.33 22.55
N ARG A 36 12.34 17.52 22.03
CA ARG A 36 12.17 17.85 20.62
C ARG A 36 13.03 16.98 19.69
N LEU A 37 14.29 16.79 20.03
CA LEU A 37 15.19 15.92 19.25
C LEU A 37 14.68 14.48 19.23
N ARG A 38 14.21 13.96 20.37
CA ARG A 38 13.67 12.61 20.48
C ARG A 38 12.40 12.44 19.64
N SER A 39 11.47 13.41 19.66
CA SER A 39 10.25 13.37 18.84
C SER A 39 10.59 13.45 17.35
N THR A 40 11.55 14.30 16.97
CA THR A 40 11.99 14.44 15.57
C THR A 40 12.71 13.18 15.08
N ILE A 41 13.54 12.54 15.89
CA ILE A 41 14.23 11.29 15.54
C ILE A 41 13.21 10.15 15.43
N ALA A 42 12.28 10.05 16.37
CA ALA A 42 11.25 9.01 16.36
C ALA A 42 10.34 9.14 15.13
N SER A 43 9.92 10.36 14.78
CA SER A 43 9.10 10.60 13.57
C SER A 43 9.87 10.29 12.28
N ARG A 44 11.15 10.62 12.20
CA ARG A 44 11.99 10.27 11.05
C ARG A 44 12.16 8.76 10.93
N CYS A 45 12.47 8.07 12.02
CA CYS A 45 12.60 6.61 12.03
C CYS A 45 11.31 5.93 11.59
N GLN A 46 10.16 6.44 12.01
CA GLN A 46 8.85 5.94 11.61
C GLN A 46 8.59 6.15 10.10
N ILE A 47 8.98 7.29 9.55
CA ILE A 47 8.89 7.55 8.11
C ILE A 47 9.75 6.56 7.33
N TYR A 48 11.01 6.34 7.74
CA TYR A 48 11.88 5.37 7.06
C TYR A 48 11.33 3.94 7.13
N LEU A 49 10.72 3.56 8.26
CA LEU A 49 10.04 2.27 8.38
C LEU A 49 8.89 2.15 7.39
N TYR A 50 8.04 3.17 7.26
CA TYR A 50 6.95 3.16 6.28
C TYR A 50 7.46 3.12 4.84
N LEU A 51 8.53 3.85 4.53
CA LEU A 51 9.15 3.80 3.21
C LEU A 51 9.72 2.41 2.91
N LEU A 52 10.36 1.77 3.88
CA LEU A 52 10.87 0.41 3.75
C LEU A 52 9.72 -0.60 3.52
N LEU A 53 8.65 -0.49 4.30
CA LEU A 53 7.48 -1.36 4.14
C LEU A 53 6.81 -1.14 2.78
N ALA A 54 6.71 0.10 2.30
CA ALA A 54 6.20 0.42 0.97
C ALA A 54 7.09 -0.18 -0.14
N LEU A 55 8.41 -0.08 0.02
CA LEU A 55 9.37 -0.69 -0.91
C LEU A 55 9.21 -2.22 -0.97
N LEU A 56 9.13 -2.87 0.18
CA LEU A 56 8.92 -4.32 0.26
C LEU A 56 7.57 -4.73 -0.35
N SER A 57 6.51 -3.97 -0.10
CA SER A 57 5.21 -4.19 -0.73
C SER A 57 5.28 -4.06 -2.26
N GLY A 58 6.03 -3.07 -2.75
CA GLY A 58 6.28 -2.90 -4.18
C GLY A 58 7.05 -4.06 -4.80
N ALA A 59 8.01 -4.66 -4.06
CA ALA A 59 8.79 -5.80 -4.53
C ALA A 59 7.95 -7.08 -4.71
N VAL A 60 6.78 -7.16 -4.10
CA VAL A 60 5.85 -8.30 -4.29
C VAL A 60 5.16 -8.26 -5.65
N LEU A 61 4.98 -7.06 -6.23
CA LEU A 61 4.24 -6.89 -7.50
C LEU A 61 4.85 -7.67 -8.69
N PRO A 62 6.19 -7.62 -8.94
CA PRO A 62 6.80 -8.43 -10.01
C PRO A 62 6.62 -9.92 -9.81
N ILE A 63 6.67 -10.39 -8.57
CA ILE A 63 6.47 -11.80 -8.24
C ILE A 63 5.02 -12.19 -8.56
N GLN A 64 4.05 -11.40 -8.10
CA GLN A 64 2.62 -11.62 -8.39
C GLN A 64 2.33 -11.62 -9.89
N ALA A 65 2.87 -10.64 -10.63
CA ALA A 65 2.67 -10.55 -12.08
C ALA A 65 3.25 -11.77 -12.81
N SER A 66 4.43 -12.24 -12.37
CA SER A 66 5.07 -13.44 -12.94
C SER A 66 4.28 -14.73 -12.66
N LEU A 67 3.76 -14.89 -11.45
CA LEU A 67 2.90 -16.02 -11.07
C LEU A 67 1.60 -16.01 -11.89
N ASN A 68 0.98 -14.85 -12.04
CA ASN A 68 -0.23 -14.72 -12.86
C ASN A 68 0.05 -14.99 -14.34
N ALA A 69 1.18 -14.53 -14.87
CA ALA A 69 1.57 -14.83 -16.25
C ALA A 69 1.85 -16.33 -16.46
N GLN A 70 2.45 -17.01 -15.48
CA GLN A 70 2.63 -18.45 -15.52
C GLN A 70 1.29 -19.20 -15.49
N LEU A 71 0.39 -18.80 -14.61
CA LEU A 71 -0.95 -19.35 -14.51
C LEU A 71 -1.75 -19.13 -15.79
N ALA A 72 -1.67 -17.94 -16.40
CA ALA A 72 -2.32 -17.63 -17.67
C ALA A 72 -1.82 -18.52 -18.81
N ARG A 73 -0.52 -18.82 -18.86
CA ARG A 73 0.03 -19.78 -19.82
C ARG A 73 -0.52 -21.18 -19.63
N SER A 74 -0.59 -21.65 -18.38
CA SER A 74 -1.11 -22.99 -18.06
C SER A 74 -2.59 -23.14 -18.36
N LEU A 75 -3.38 -22.07 -18.19
CA LEU A 75 -4.82 -22.04 -18.42
C LEU A 75 -5.18 -21.63 -19.85
N HIS A 76 -4.22 -21.21 -20.64
CA HIS A 76 -4.43 -20.60 -21.97
C HIS A 76 -5.43 -19.42 -21.95
N SER A 77 -5.56 -18.73 -20.82
CA SER A 77 -6.51 -17.64 -20.61
C SER A 77 -6.01 -16.65 -19.57
N VAL A 78 -5.72 -15.43 -20.02
CA VAL A 78 -5.32 -14.32 -19.14
C VAL A 78 -6.45 -13.89 -18.21
N PRO A 79 -7.69 -13.69 -18.67
CA PRO A 79 -8.79 -13.32 -17.80
C PRO A 79 -9.04 -14.37 -16.70
N LEU A 80 -9.03 -15.65 -17.06
CA LEU A 80 -9.26 -16.72 -16.06
C LEU A 80 -8.15 -16.75 -15.00
N ALA A 81 -6.90 -16.51 -15.37
CA ALA A 81 -5.81 -16.41 -14.39
C ALA A 81 -5.98 -15.20 -13.46
N ALA A 82 -6.44 -14.06 -14.00
CA ALA A 82 -6.75 -12.88 -13.22
C ALA A 82 -7.90 -13.14 -12.23
N ASP A 83 -9.00 -13.78 -12.68
CA ASP A 83 -10.15 -14.12 -11.85
C ASP A 83 -9.75 -15.03 -10.68
N ILE A 84 -8.97 -16.09 -10.95
CA ILE A 84 -8.47 -17.00 -9.92
C ILE A 84 -7.61 -16.23 -8.90
N SER A 85 -6.71 -15.38 -9.38
CA SER A 85 -5.85 -14.57 -8.52
C SER A 85 -6.65 -13.64 -7.62
N TYR A 86 -7.68 -12.98 -8.15
CA TYR A 86 -8.58 -12.15 -7.37
C TYR A 86 -9.40 -12.95 -6.36
N LEU A 87 -9.88 -14.12 -6.74
CA LEU A 87 -10.64 -14.99 -5.84
C LEU A 87 -9.79 -15.40 -4.64
N VAL A 88 -8.55 -15.85 -4.89
CA VAL A 88 -7.62 -16.22 -3.82
C VAL A 88 -7.29 -15.00 -2.94
N GLY A 89 -7.06 -13.84 -3.55
CA GLY A 89 -6.83 -12.59 -2.83
C GLY A 89 -8.05 -12.17 -1.99
N ALA A 90 -9.26 -12.29 -2.53
CA ALA A 90 -10.50 -11.99 -1.81
C ALA A 90 -10.68 -12.91 -0.61
N LEU A 91 -10.44 -14.22 -0.76
CA LEU A 91 -10.51 -15.18 0.34
C LEU A 91 -9.50 -14.85 1.45
N ALA A 92 -8.27 -14.47 1.07
CA ALA A 92 -7.24 -14.04 2.02
C ALA A 92 -7.66 -12.76 2.78
N LEU A 93 -8.25 -11.78 2.08
CA LEU A 93 -8.76 -10.56 2.70
C LEU A 93 -9.96 -10.83 3.63
N ILE A 94 -10.84 -11.73 3.24
CA ILE A 94 -11.96 -12.18 4.09
C ILE A 94 -11.43 -12.85 5.37
N ALA A 95 -10.47 -13.76 5.25
CA ALA A 95 -9.85 -14.39 6.41
C ALA A 95 -9.17 -13.35 7.33
N LEU A 96 -8.50 -12.36 6.73
CA LEU A 96 -7.87 -11.26 7.46
C LEU A 96 -8.90 -10.38 8.18
N LEU A 97 -10.04 -10.10 7.53
CA LEU A 97 -11.15 -9.35 8.12
C LEU A 97 -11.71 -10.05 9.35
N PHE A 98 -11.95 -11.37 9.26
CA PHE A 98 -12.44 -12.16 10.38
C PHE A 98 -11.40 -12.42 11.47
N SER A 99 -10.11 -12.20 11.22
CA SER A 99 -9.07 -12.30 12.25
C SER A 99 -9.22 -11.28 13.38
N GLY A 100 -9.98 -10.21 13.15
CA GLY A 100 -10.22 -9.13 14.11
C GLY A 100 -9.00 -8.26 14.42
N GLN A 101 -7.87 -8.45 13.71
CA GLN A 101 -6.62 -7.71 13.98
C GLN A 101 -6.68 -6.24 13.55
N PHE A 102 -7.57 -5.90 12.62
CA PHE A 102 -7.67 -4.56 12.01
C PHE A 102 -8.85 -3.73 12.53
N GLY A 103 -9.47 -4.15 13.63
CA GLY A 103 -10.67 -3.52 14.20
C GLY A 103 -11.96 -4.04 13.60
N GLU A 104 -13.08 -3.54 14.12
CA GLU A 104 -14.41 -3.94 13.64
C GLU A 104 -14.82 -3.06 12.46
N PRO A 105 -15.23 -3.64 11.33
CA PRO A 105 -15.69 -2.85 10.19
C PRO A 105 -17.07 -2.23 10.48
N ASP A 106 -17.21 -0.96 10.12
CA ASP A 106 -18.52 -0.29 10.16
C ASP A 106 -19.33 -0.62 8.90
N TRP A 107 -20.12 -1.67 8.98
CA TRP A 107 -21.00 -2.10 7.89
C TRP A 107 -22.07 -1.04 7.55
N SER A 108 -22.43 -0.18 8.50
CA SER A 108 -23.43 0.87 8.27
C SER A 108 -22.89 1.97 7.34
N ALA A 109 -21.58 2.20 7.38
CA ALA A 109 -20.91 3.17 6.50
C ALA A 109 -20.90 2.73 5.03
N LEU A 110 -21.01 1.43 4.75
CA LEU A 110 -21.00 0.91 3.39
C LEU A 110 -22.14 1.47 2.53
N SER A 111 -23.33 1.61 3.10
CA SER A 111 -24.50 2.18 2.40
C SER A 111 -24.37 3.67 2.11
N LYS A 112 -23.51 4.37 2.84
CA LYS A 112 -23.22 5.82 2.71
C LYS A 112 -22.03 6.10 1.79
N ALA A 113 -21.28 5.08 1.42
CA ALA A 113 -20.11 5.22 0.56
C ALA A 113 -20.52 5.72 -0.84
N PRO A 114 -19.79 6.66 -1.42
CA PRO A 114 -20.08 7.14 -2.76
C PRO A 114 -19.92 6.02 -3.78
N ARG A 115 -20.85 5.92 -4.73
CA ARG A 115 -20.89 4.82 -5.71
C ARG A 115 -19.61 4.67 -6.53
N TRP A 116 -18.94 5.78 -6.84
CA TRP A 116 -17.68 5.75 -7.58
C TRP A 116 -16.53 5.05 -6.83
N SER A 117 -16.60 4.95 -5.49
CA SER A 117 -15.58 4.23 -4.70
C SER A 117 -15.50 2.75 -5.05
N PHE A 118 -16.58 2.15 -5.53
CA PHE A 118 -16.62 0.75 -5.95
C PHE A 118 -15.93 0.50 -7.30
N MET A 119 -15.66 1.56 -8.08
CA MET A 119 -14.93 1.43 -9.34
C MET A 119 -13.47 1.00 -9.13
N GLY A 120 -12.93 1.14 -7.91
CA GLY A 120 -11.59 0.65 -7.57
C GLY A 120 -11.41 -0.85 -7.87
N GLY A 121 -12.44 -1.67 -7.65
CA GLY A 121 -12.40 -3.09 -8.00
C GLY A 121 -12.32 -3.33 -9.51
N VAL A 122 -13.09 -2.58 -10.30
CA VAL A 122 -13.08 -2.68 -11.77
C VAL A 122 -11.71 -2.23 -12.33
N LEU A 123 -11.20 -1.11 -11.83
CA LEU A 123 -9.87 -0.61 -12.21
C LEU A 123 -8.77 -1.61 -11.83
N GLY A 124 -8.87 -2.22 -10.64
CA GLY A 124 -7.97 -3.28 -10.21
C GLY A 124 -8.01 -4.49 -11.13
N ALA A 125 -9.22 -4.94 -11.53
CA ALA A 125 -9.39 -6.05 -12.48
C ALA A 125 -8.74 -5.75 -13.83
N GLY A 126 -8.96 -4.55 -14.36
CA GLY A 126 -8.29 -4.09 -15.57
C GLY A 126 -6.76 -4.08 -15.42
N TYR A 127 -6.26 -3.59 -14.30
CA TYR A 127 -4.83 -3.55 -14.02
C TYR A 127 -4.21 -4.95 -13.98
N ILE A 128 -4.77 -5.89 -13.22
CA ILE A 128 -4.16 -7.23 -13.08
C ILE A 128 -4.22 -8.00 -14.39
N THR A 129 -5.31 -7.90 -15.14
CA THR A 129 -5.45 -8.54 -16.46
C THR A 129 -4.42 -7.99 -17.43
N SER A 130 -4.31 -6.67 -17.54
CA SER A 130 -3.33 -6.01 -18.41
C SER A 130 -1.88 -6.32 -17.99
N SER A 131 -1.58 -6.24 -16.69
CA SER A 131 -0.26 -6.52 -16.15
C SER A 131 0.14 -7.98 -16.40
N THR A 132 -0.78 -8.93 -16.22
CA THR A 132 -0.55 -10.35 -16.53
C THR A 132 -0.24 -10.57 -18.00
N TYR A 133 -1.02 -9.95 -18.87
CA TYR A 133 -0.85 -10.04 -20.33
C TYR A 133 0.51 -9.48 -20.76
N PHE A 134 0.84 -8.26 -20.34
CA PHE A 134 2.11 -7.63 -20.71
C PHE A 134 3.31 -8.33 -20.09
N THR A 135 3.19 -8.86 -18.87
CA THR A 135 4.27 -9.64 -18.24
C THR A 135 4.56 -10.93 -19.01
N ALA A 136 3.55 -11.55 -19.59
CA ALA A 136 3.74 -12.73 -20.44
C ALA A 136 4.48 -12.42 -21.73
N LEU A 137 4.36 -11.19 -22.27
CA LEU A 137 4.98 -10.73 -23.51
C LEU A 137 6.34 -10.07 -23.33
N LEU A 138 6.43 -9.14 -22.38
CA LEU A 138 7.58 -8.23 -22.18
C LEU A 138 8.49 -8.64 -21.04
N GLY A 139 8.04 -9.59 -20.22
CA GLY A 139 8.69 -9.92 -18.97
C GLY A 139 8.31 -8.98 -17.81
N PRO A 140 8.55 -9.42 -16.55
CA PRO A 140 8.10 -8.70 -15.37
C PRO A 140 8.81 -7.34 -15.18
N THR A 141 10.11 -7.28 -15.48
CA THR A 141 10.93 -6.08 -15.22
C THR A 141 10.46 -4.90 -16.09
N LEU A 142 10.34 -5.12 -17.39
CA LEU A 142 9.93 -4.07 -18.34
C LEU A 142 8.49 -3.67 -18.11
N THR A 143 7.57 -4.62 -17.95
CA THR A 143 6.16 -4.36 -17.66
C THR A 143 6.00 -3.48 -16.43
N LEU A 144 6.66 -3.82 -15.33
CA LEU A 144 6.53 -3.07 -14.09
C LEU A 144 7.27 -1.73 -14.13
N GLY A 145 8.34 -1.62 -14.88
CA GLY A 145 8.96 -0.33 -15.15
C GLY A 145 7.97 0.68 -15.74
N PHE A 146 7.25 0.28 -16.79
CA PHE A 146 6.20 1.12 -17.39
C PHE A 146 4.99 1.33 -16.46
N VAL A 147 4.57 0.31 -15.73
CA VAL A 147 3.49 0.42 -14.74
C VAL A 147 3.83 1.46 -13.67
N VAL A 148 5.03 1.42 -13.10
CA VAL A 148 5.47 2.39 -12.08
C VAL A 148 5.52 3.81 -12.66
N CYS A 149 5.96 3.98 -13.90
CA CYS A 149 5.89 5.27 -14.58
C CYS A 149 4.44 5.78 -14.68
N GLY A 150 3.53 4.94 -15.15
CA GLY A 150 2.11 5.28 -15.25
C GLY A 150 1.50 5.64 -13.89
N GLN A 151 1.81 4.87 -12.85
CA GLN A 151 1.37 5.13 -11.47
C GLN A 151 1.92 6.46 -10.94
N ALA A 152 3.20 6.75 -11.18
CA ALA A 152 3.81 8.01 -10.75
C ALA A 152 3.16 9.22 -11.43
N ILE A 153 2.91 9.14 -12.73
CA ILE A 153 2.24 10.20 -13.50
C ILE A 153 0.80 10.39 -12.99
N ALA A 154 0.02 9.30 -12.90
CA ALA A 154 -1.36 9.35 -12.42
C ALA A 154 -1.45 9.88 -10.97
N GLY A 155 -0.53 9.44 -10.09
CA GLY A 155 -0.45 9.93 -8.71
C GLY A 155 -0.20 11.43 -8.65
N ILE A 156 0.73 11.94 -9.45
CA ILE A 156 1.03 13.38 -9.50
C ILE A 156 -0.15 14.19 -10.05
N ILE A 157 -0.84 13.69 -11.07
CA ILE A 157 -2.05 14.33 -11.60
C ILE A 157 -3.13 14.39 -10.50
N THR A 158 -3.37 13.27 -9.81
CA THR A 158 -4.33 13.19 -8.72
C THR A 158 -4.00 14.16 -7.58
N ASP A 159 -2.72 14.19 -7.15
CA ASP A 159 -2.22 15.11 -6.12
C ASP A 159 -2.35 16.58 -6.54
N HIS A 160 -2.07 16.88 -7.82
CA HIS A 160 -2.09 18.26 -8.31
C HIS A 160 -3.50 18.84 -8.32
N PHE A 161 -4.46 18.07 -8.77
CA PHE A 161 -5.86 18.49 -8.87
C PHE A 161 -6.67 18.22 -7.59
N GLY A 162 -6.12 17.48 -6.62
CA GLY A 162 -6.84 17.09 -5.40
C GLY A 162 -8.04 16.20 -5.69
N TRP A 163 -7.97 15.37 -6.75
CA TRP A 163 -9.05 14.47 -7.11
C TRP A 163 -9.29 13.39 -6.04
N LEU A 164 -10.49 12.83 -6.04
CA LEU A 164 -10.88 11.70 -5.17
C LEU A 164 -10.79 12.02 -3.66
N GLY A 165 -10.80 13.30 -3.26
CA GLY A 165 -10.72 13.70 -1.85
C GLY A 165 -9.32 13.65 -1.25
N VAL A 166 -8.28 13.49 -2.07
CA VAL A 166 -6.88 13.53 -1.63
C VAL A 166 -6.45 14.99 -1.38
N PRO A 167 -5.69 15.28 -0.31
CA PRO A 167 -5.15 16.62 -0.09
C PRO A 167 -4.32 17.08 -1.29
N GLN A 168 -4.60 18.30 -1.76
CA GLN A 168 -3.92 18.86 -2.92
C GLN A 168 -2.44 19.15 -2.61
N HIS A 169 -1.56 18.56 -3.38
CA HIS A 169 -0.12 18.81 -3.35
C HIS A 169 0.37 19.33 -4.70
N ARG A 170 0.75 20.60 -4.75
CA ARG A 170 1.24 21.22 -5.99
C ARG A 170 2.51 20.54 -6.51
N LEU A 171 2.63 20.49 -7.83
CA LEU A 171 3.76 19.92 -8.52
C LEU A 171 5.02 20.75 -8.27
N THR A 172 5.94 20.21 -7.49
CA THR A 172 7.24 20.85 -7.24
C THR A 172 8.26 20.51 -8.32
N SER A 173 9.32 21.34 -8.46
CA SER A 173 10.42 21.08 -9.41
C SER A 173 11.08 19.73 -9.15
N HIS A 174 11.25 19.33 -7.88
CA HIS A 174 11.81 18.03 -7.52
C HIS A 174 10.97 16.85 -8.02
N ARG A 175 9.64 16.94 -7.93
CA ARG A 175 8.73 15.90 -8.45
C ARG A 175 8.79 15.80 -9.98
N ARG A 176 8.89 16.94 -10.69
CA ARG A 176 9.08 16.94 -12.16
C ARG A 176 10.40 16.28 -12.55
N PHE A 177 11.47 16.60 -11.85
CA PHE A 177 12.79 16.00 -12.09
C PHE A 177 12.76 14.48 -11.83
N ALA A 178 12.12 14.03 -10.74
CA ALA A 178 11.98 12.62 -10.41
C ALA A 178 11.24 11.82 -11.51
N ILE A 179 10.16 12.39 -12.10
CA ILE A 179 9.47 11.76 -13.24
C ILE A 179 10.41 11.65 -14.43
N GLY A 180 11.15 12.72 -14.74
CA GLY A 180 12.10 12.71 -15.85
C GLY A 180 13.15 11.60 -15.69
N LEU A 181 13.70 11.45 -14.49
CA LEU A 181 14.64 10.36 -14.18
C LEU A 181 14.00 8.97 -14.32
N LEU A 182 12.74 8.83 -13.88
CA LEU A 182 12.03 7.57 -13.98
C LEU A 182 11.78 7.17 -15.45
N LEU A 183 11.38 8.12 -16.29
CA LEU A 183 11.20 7.88 -17.72
C LEU A 183 12.51 7.51 -18.42
N ILE A 184 13.61 8.17 -18.07
CA ILE A 184 14.95 7.84 -18.58
C ILE A 184 15.34 6.42 -18.14
N ALA A 185 15.13 6.07 -16.87
CA ALA A 185 15.43 4.73 -16.35
C ALA A 185 14.65 3.63 -17.10
N VAL A 186 13.36 3.86 -17.37
CA VAL A 186 12.54 2.90 -18.12
C VAL A 186 12.95 2.82 -19.57
N PHE A 187 13.37 3.94 -20.18
CA PHE A 187 13.92 3.93 -21.55
C PHE A 187 15.15 3.04 -21.64
N PHE A 188 16.11 3.16 -20.70
CA PHE A 188 17.27 2.27 -20.68
C PHE A 188 16.93 0.82 -20.35
N LEU A 189 15.87 0.59 -19.59
CA LEU A 189 15.40 -0.76 -19.28
C LEU A 189 14.80 -1.46 -20.51
N ALA A 190 14.33 -0.68 -21.49
CA ALA A 190 13.71 -1.17 -22.72
C ALA A 190 14.72 -1.49 -23.84
N GLN A 191 16.02 -1.15 -23.64
CA GLN A 191 17.09 -1.45 -24.62
C GLN A 191 17.66 -2.85 -24.36
#